data_47bed47941018abd15dc5a55849352a8
#
_entry.id   47bed47941018abd15dc5a55849352a8
#
_cell.length_a   1.000
_cell.length_b   1.000
_cell.length_c   1.000
_cell.angle_alpha   90.00
_cell.angle_beta   90.00
_cell.angle_gamma   90.00
#
_symmetry.space_group_name_H-M   'P 1'
#
loop_
_entity.id
_entity.type
_entity.pdbx_description
1 polymer ?
#
loop_
_entity_poly.entity_id
_entity_poly.type
_entity_poly.pdbx_seq_one_letter_code
_entity_poly.pdbx_strand_id
1 'polypeptide(L)'
;MRKVNEQLPLPGEVQKVIFPAISGLPFWLYQPVKVRNMQRILVVVHGISRDAKEQLDCYRVLADELGCWLVAPQFKSQNYPRYQQLCAGSGQPRADVALNSFLALWRGMHGQPYLKIWLAGYSGGAQFAHRYALHHPQQIAAMVLGSAGWYSFPDQNIKYPRGITRTQALGPVRLDEMLSIPMLVTVGDEDNLRDSSLRTSKSLDQQQGRNRLERALSWCGSIRQLQQEKTENPVQLEVLSGQGHNFYKNMQQGGMAASVLQFLLQSEGSNNAKNTDSIDRCTGHRYLRVSG
;
A
#
# COMPACT_ATOMS: atom_id res chain seq x y z
N MET A 1 7.79 -24.90 -12.07
CA MET A 1 8.34 -24.25 -10.87
C MET A 1 9.84 -23.96 -10.94
N ARG A 2 10.73 -24.88 -11.36
CA ARG A 2 12.21 -24.61 -11.42
C ARG A 2 12.60 -23.35 -12.21
N LYS A 3 12.02 -23.09 -13.40
CA LYS A 3 12.39 -21.93 -14.26
C LYS A 3 12.04 -20.54 -13.69
N VAL A 4 11.18 -20.43 -12.68
CA VAL A 4 10.80 -19.12 -12.08
C VAL A 4 11.74 -18.76 -10.94
N ASN A 5 12.25 -19.74 -10.17
CA ASN A 5 13.23 -19.49 -9.10
C ASN A 5 14.58 -19.00 -9.63
N GLU A 6 14.94 -19.34 -10.88
CA GLU A 6 16.17 -18.85 -11.54
C GLU A 6 16.10 -17.36 -11.92
N GLN A 7 14.93 -16.72 -11.79
CA GLN A 7 14.70 -15.28 -12.09
C GLN A 7 14.64 -14.40 -10.85
N LEU A 8 14.79 -14.95 -9.65
CA LEU A 8 14.75 -14.13 -8.43
C LEU A 8 16.16 -13.60 -8.10
N PRO A 9 16.29 -12.36 -7.54
CA PRO A 9 17.57 -11.82 -7.12
C PRO A 9 18.22 -12.66 -6.02
N LEU A 10 19.54 -12.64 -5.97
CA LEU A 10 20.29 -13.17 -4.83
C LEU A 10 20.17 -12.23 -3.62
N PRO A 11 20.46 -12.71 -2.39
CA PRO A 11 20.45 -11.87 -1.19
C PRO A 11 21.30 -10.61 -1.35
N GLY A 12 20.72 -9.45 -1.07
CA GLY A 12 21.34 -8.13 -1.23
C GLY A 12 21.26 -7.55 -2.64
N GLU A 13 20.72 -8.27 -3.62
CA GLU A 13 20.64 -7.83 -5.01
C GLU A 13 19.26 -7.30 -5.40
N VAL A 14 19.27 -6.41 -6.37
CA VAL A 14 18.07 -5.88 -7.05
C VAL A 14 18.01 -6.46 -8.45
N GLN A 15 16.86 -6.99 -8.82
CA GLN A 15 16.64 -7.54 -10.16
C GLN A 15 15.30 -7.10 -10.74
N LYS A 16 15.29 -6.81 -12.05
CA LYS A 16 14.06 -6.60 -12.80
C LYS A 16 13.59 -7.92 -13.39
N VAL A 17 12.37 -8.32 -13.05
CA VAL A 17 11.78 -9.59 -13.47
C VAL A 17 10.47 -9.36 -14.21
N ILE A 18 10.22 -10.14 -15.25
CA ILE A 18 8.93 -10.21 -15.94
C ILE A 18 8.44 -11.65 -15.81
N PHE A 19 7.31 -11.81 -15.11
CA PHE A 19 6.68 -13.12 -15.00
C PHE A 19 5.77 -13.36 -16.21
N PRO A 20 6.00 -14.39 -17.03
CA PRO A 20 5.21 -14.64 -18.25
C PRO A 20 3.71 -14.76 -17.98
N ALA A 21 3.32 -15.27 -16.80
CA ALA A 21 1.93 -15.44 -16.38
C ALA A 21 1.22 -14.11 -16.02
N ILE A 22 1.94 -12.97 -15.98
CA ILE A 22 1.39 -11.68 -15.52
C ILE A 22 1.49 -10.64 -16.64
N SER A 23 0.66 -10.73 -17.64
CA SER A 23 0.41 -9.70 -18.69
C SER A 23 1.58 -8.73 -19.00
N GLY A 24 2.82 -9.21 -18.99
CA GLY A 24 4.03 -8.43 -19.29
C GLY A 24 4.33 -7.29 -18.32
N LEU A 25 3.76 -7.27 -17.10
CA LEU A 25 4.09 -6.30 -16.06
C LEU A 25 5.49 -6.59 -15.50
N PRO A 26 6.47 -5.66 -15.63
CA PRO A 26 7.76 -5.81 -14.98
C PRO A 26 7.64 -5.52 -13.48
N PHE A 27 8.42 -6.26 -12.69
CA PHE A 27 8.61 -6.03 -11.27
C PHE A 27 10.09 -5.80 -10.99
N TRP A 28 10.41 -4.82 -10.18
CA TRP A 28 11.70 -4.72 -9.53
C TRP A 28 11.60 -5.46 -8.19
N LEU A 29 12.52 -6.37 -7.94
CA LEU A 29 12.56 -7.20 -6.74
C LEU A 29 13.87 -6.96 -6.01
N TYR A 30 13.81 -6.96 -4.68
CA TYR A 30 14.96 -6.96 -3.81
C TYR A 30 14.80 -8.03 -2.74
N GLN A 31 15.79 -8.88 -2.59
CA GLN A 31 15.89 -9.82 -1.50
C GLN A 31 16.82 -9.27 -0.43
N PRO A 32 16.38 -9.05 0.82
CA PRO A 32 17.29 -8.62 1.88
C PRO A 32 18.36 -9.69 2.16
N VAL A 33 19.52 -9.26 2.66
CA VAL A 33 20.61 -10.19 2.99
C VAL A 33 20.18 -11.25 4.00
N LYS A 34 19.30 -10.88 4.94
CA LYS A 34 18.69 -11.79 5.92
C LYS A 34 17.18 -11.69 5.87
N VAL A 35 16.52 -12.66 5.23
CA VAL A 35 15.07 -12.78 5.29
C VAL A 35 14.67 -13.30 6.66
N ARG A 36 14.00 -12.48 7.46
CA ARG A 36 13.51 -12.81 8.81
C ARG A 36 11.99 -12.91 8.84
N ASN A 37 11.31 -12.15 7.98
CA ASN A 37 9.86 -12.15 7.90
C ASN A 37 9.41 -12.74 6.57
N MET A 38 9.06 -14.02 6.57
CA MET A 38 8.55 -14.73 5.40
C MET A 38 7.04 -14.50 5.19
N GLN A 39 6.33 -14.00 6.19
CA GLN A 39 4.88 -13.82 6.13
C GLN A 39 4.46 -12.48 5.54
N ARG A 40 5.43 -11.62 5.23
CA ARG A 40 5.19 -10.30 4.64
C ARG A 40 6.11 -10.06 3.45
N ILE A 41 5.59 -9.31 2.50
CA ILE A 41 6.37 -8.62 1.48
C ILE A 41 5.98 -7.16 1.50
N LEU A 42 6.94 -6.28 1.29
CA LEU A 42 6.71 -4.85 1.15
C LEU A 42 6.53 -4.54 -0.35
N VAL A 43 5.31 -4.17 -0.73
CA VAL A 43 5.01 -3.73 -2.10
C VAL A 43 5.01 -2.21 -2.15
N VAL A 44 5.87 -1.62 -2.97
CA VAL A 44 6.01 -0.15 -3.10
C VAL A 44 5.61 0.31 -4.50
N VAL A 45 4.67 1.24 -4.59
CA VAL A 45 4.10 1.68 -5.86
C VAL A 45 4.55 3.10 -6.18
N HIS A 46 5.17 3.26 -7.34
CA HIS A 46 5.72 4.51 -7.86
C HIS A 46 4.67 5.60 -8.10
N GLY A 47 5.12 6.86 -8.17
CA GLY A 47 4.34 8.01 -8.60
C GLY A 47 4.06 8.03 -10.12
N ILE A 48 3.57 9.17 -10.61
CA ILE A 48 3.25 9.34 -12.05
C ILE A 48 4.49 9.37 -12.94
N SER A 49 5.68 9.61 -12.38
CA SER A 49 6.97 9.44 -13.06
C SER A 49 7.22 8.02 -13.55
N ARG A 50 6.56 7.03 -12.92
CA ARG A 50 6.67 5.60 -13.20
C ARG A 50 8.07 5.02 -12.98
N ASP A 51 8.86 5.67 -12.12
CA ASP A 51 10.16 5.16 -11.69
C ASP A 51 9.99 4.20 -10.51
N ALA A 52 9.73 2.93 -10.85
CA ALA A 52 9.59 1.87 -9.87
C ALA A 52 10.94 1.50 -9.24
N LYS A 53 12.06 1.76 -9.95
CA LYS A 53 13.40 1.49 -9.42
C LYS A 53 13.77 2.48 -8.34
N GLU A 54 13.56 3.77 -8.55
CA GLU A 54 13.75 4.80 -7.53
C GLU A 54 12.92 4.47 -6.28
N GLN A 55 11.65 4.11 -6.50
CA GLN A 55 10.77 3.72 -5.40
C GLN A 55 11.34 2.54 -4.60
N LEU A 56 11.84 1.50 -5.27
CA LEU A 56 12.45 0.35 -4.62
C LEU A 56 13.75 0.73 -3.91
N ASP A 57 14.65 1.47 -4.56
CA ASP A 57 15.96 1.83 -3.99
C ASP A 57 15.82 2.61 -2.68
N CYS A 58 14.83 3.53 -2.59
CA CYS A 58 14.56 4.29 -1.36
C CYS A 58 14.03 3.43 -0.20
N TYR A 59 13.39 2.29 -0.49
CA TYR A 59 12.85 1.39 0.53
C TYR A 59 13.78 0.22 0.91
N ARG A 60 14.94 0.06 0.26
CA ARG A 60 15.83 -1.09 0.50
C ARG A 60 16.26 -1.22 1.96
N VAL A 61 16.71 -0.11 2.56
CA VAL A 61 17.12 -0.09 3.97
C VAL A 61 15.98 -0.55 4.89
N LEU A 62 14.75 -0.11 4.60
CA LEU A 62 13.58 -0.54 5.37
C LEU A 62 13.32 -2.04 5.20
N ALA A 63 13.49 -2.57 3.99
CA ALA A 63 13.32 -3.99 3.72
C ALA A 63 14.36 -4.85 4.46
N ASP A 64 15.60 -4.37 4.58
CA ASP A 64 16.66 -5.02 5.38
C ASP A 64 16.32 -5.02 6.87
N GLU A 65 15.87 -3.88 7.41
CA GLU A 65 15.46 -3.75 8.82
C GLU A 65 14.23 -4.61 9.15
N LEU A 66 13.25 -4.65 8.26
CA LEU A 66 12.06 -5.48 8.39
C LEU A 66 12.34 -6.96 8.10
N GLY A 67 13.44 -7.27 7.43
CA GLY A 67 13.81 -8.63 7.02
C GLY A 67 12.85 -9.24 6.02
N CYS A 68 12.21 -8.45 5.16
CA CYS A 68 11.19 -8.89 4.22
C CYS A 68 11.55 -8.57 2.76
N TRP A 69 11.04 -9.34 1.83
CA TRP A 69 11.16 -9.06 0.41
C TRP A 69 10.52 -7.71 0.05
N LEU A 70 11.17 -7.00 -0.88
CA LEU A 70 10.68 -5.72 -1.41
C LEU A 70 10.34 -5.88 -2.90
N VAL A 71 9.17 -5.38 -3.29
CA VAL A 71 8.60 -5.55 -4.62
C VAL A 71 8.07 -4.22 -5.14
N ALA A 72 8.51 -3.80 -6.32
CA ALA A 72 8.00 -2.60 -6.98
C ALA A 72 7.45 -2.94 -8.38
N PRO A 73 6.12 -3.01 -8.57
CA PRO A 73 5.51 -3.17 -9.88
C PRO A 73 5.75 -1.92 -10.74
N GLN A 74 6.14 -2.10 -12.01
CA GLN A 74 6.36 -0.99 -12.95
C GLN A 74 5.17 -0.85 -13.92
N PHE A 75 4.18 -0.09 -13.54
CA PHE A 75 3.00 0.20 -14.39
C PHE A 75 3.36 1.16 -15.53
N LYS A 76 3.81 0.65 -16.66
CA LYS A 76 4.16 1.46 -17.84
C LYS A 76 2.92 2.13 -18.44
N SER A 77 3.08 3.34 -19.00
CA SER A 77 1.97 4.13 -19.55
C SER A 77 1.24 3.45 -20.70
N GLN A 78 1.97 2.70 -21.52
CA GLN A 78 1.40 1.98 -22.67
C GLN A 78 0.38 0.91 -22.25
N ASN A 79 0.66 0.18 -21.16
CA ASN A 79 -0.18 -0.95 -20.73
C ASN A 79 -1.11 -0.59 -19.57
N TYR A 80 -0.71 0.40 -18.74
CA TYR A 80 -1.43 0.78 -17.52
C TYR A 80 -1.59 2.31 -17.44
N PRO A 81 -2.25 2.98 -18.41
CA PRO A 81 -2.28 4.44 -18.50
C PRO A 81 -2.89 5.12 -17.27
N ARG A 82 -3.87 4.49 -16.62
CA ARG A 82 -4.57 4.98 -15.42
C ARG A 82 -4.44 4.04 -14.24
N TYR A 83 -3.22 3.47 -14.02
CA TYR A 83 -2.97 2.52 -12.93
C TYR A 83 -3.43 3.04 -11.57
N GLN A 84 -3.25 4.34 -11.29
CA GLN A 84 -3.63 4.98 -10.03
C GLN A 84 -5.15 5.00 -9.78
N GLN A 85 -5.96 4.73 -10.81
CA GLN A 85 -7.41 4.62 -10.69
C GLN A 85 -7.89 3.17 -10.81
N LEU A 86 -7.02 2.19 -10.86
CA LEU A 86 -7.27 0.75 -11.11
C LEU A 86 -7.93 0.46 -12.47
N CYS A 87 -8.46 1.49 -13.13
CA CYS A 87 -9.16 1.37 -14.39
C CYS A 87 -8.17 1.38 -15.54
N ALA A 88 -8.22 0.35 -16.35
CA ALA A 88 -7.67 0.39 -17.67
C ALA A 88 -8.69 1.01 -18.64
N GLY A 89 -8.20 1.56 -19.75
CA GLY A 89 -9.06 1.82 -20.91
C GLY A 89 -9.61 0.50 -21.46
N SER A 90 -10.61 0.57 -22.34
CA SER A 90 -11.13 -0.63 -23.04
C SER A 90 -9.98 -1.43 -23.65
N GLY A 91 -9.93 -2.73 -23.37
CA GLY A 91 -8.89 -3.64 -23.86
C GLY A 91 -7.53 -3.59 -23.16
N GLN A 92 -7.37 -2.77 -22.12
CA GLN A 92 -6.12 -2.68 -21.35
C GLN A 92 -6.19 -3.51 -20.04
N PRO A 93 -5.07 -4.09 -19.58
CA PRO A 93 -5.06 -4.82 -18.33
C PRO A 93 -5.27 -3.89 -17.12
N ARG A 94 -5.96 -4.41 -16.11
CA ARG A 94 -6.18 -3.71 -14.84
C ARG A 94 -4.96 -3.88 -13.93
N ALA A 95 -4.52 -2.78 -13.31
CA ALA A 95 -3.33 -2.76 -12.46
C ALA A 95 -3.51 -3.59 -11.16
N ASP A 96 -4.71 -3.55 -10.58
CA ASP A 96 -5.04 -4.34 -9.38
C ASP A 96 -5.11 -5.85 -9.69
N VAL A 97 -5.64 -6.24 -10.83
CA VAL A 97 -5.65 -7.65 -11.27
C VAL A 97 -4.23 -8.16 -11.50
N ALA A 98 -3.36 -7.34 -12.11
CA ALA A 98 -1.97 -7.70 -12.32
C ALA A 98 -1.20 -7.89 -10.99
N LEU A 99 -1.44 -7.01 -10.00
CA LEU A 99 -0.88 -7.18 -8.65
C LEU A 99 -1.43 -8.45 -7.98
N ASN A 100 -2.73 -8.71 -8.07
CA ASN A 100 -3.33 -9.93 -7.51
C ASN A 100 -2.75 -11.20 -8.15
N SER A 101 -2.52 -11.19 -9.47
CA SER A 101 -1.89 -12.32 -10.17
C SER A 101 -0.45 -12.55 -9.69
N PHE A 102 0.31 -11.48 -9.45
CA PHE A 102 1.63 -11.57 -8.82
C PHE A 102 1.55 -12.18 -7.42
N LEU A 103 0.64 -11.71 -6.59
CA LEU A 103 0.48 -12.23 -5.22
C LEU A 103 0.10 -13.71 -5.20
N ALA A 104 -0.78 -14.14 -6.11
CA ALA A 104 -1.14 -15.55 -6.25
C ALA A 104 0.07 -16.42 -6.66
N LEU A 105 0.85 -15.95 -7.64
CA LEU A 105 2.08 -16.61 -8.07
C LEU A 105 3.09 -16.68 -6.93
N TRP A 106 3.32 -15.55 -6.23
CA TRP A 106 4.26 -15.45 -5.10
C TRP A 106 3.92 -16.42 -3.98
N ARG A 107 2.64 -16.46 -3.59
CA ARG A 107 2.14 -17.41 -2.57
C ARG A 107 2.38 -18.85 -2.96
N GLY A 108 2.13 -19.19 -4.23
CA GLY A 108 2.37 -20.53 -4.75
C GLY A 108 3.84 -20.92 -4.76
N MET A 109 4.74 -19.99 -5.13
CA MET A 109 6.18 -20.24 -5.15
C MET A 109 6.78 -20.45 -3.75
N HIS A 110 6.29 -19.71 -2.78
CA HIS A 110 6.84 -19.71 -1.41
C HIS A 110 6.03 -20.56 -0.41
N GLY A 111 4.97 -21.24 -0.83
CA GLY A 111 4.11 -22.04 0.04
C GLY A 111 3.38 -21.22 1.12
N GLN A 112 3.01 -19.98 0.81
CA GLN A 112 2.46 -19.02 1.78
C GLN A 112 1.05 -18.53 1.42
N PRO A 113 0.03 -19.40 1.50
CA PRO A 113 -1.32 -19.11 1.00
C PRO A 113 -1.99 -17.90 1.66
N TYR A 114 -1.63 -17.60 2.91
CA TYR A 114 -2.23 -16.52 3.72
C TYR A 114 -1.37 -15.25 3.80
N LEU A 115 -0.29 -15.16 3.03
CA LEU A 115 0.56 -13.98 3.00
C LEU A 115 -0.27 -12.72 2.68
N LYS A 116 -0.15 -11.71 3.54
CA LYS A 116 -0.64 -10.35 3.31
C LYS A 116 0.53 -9.41 3.08
N ILE A 117 0.30 -8.35 2.30
CA ILE A 117 1.34 -7.38 1.97
C ILE A 117 1.31 -6.17 2.89
N TRP A 118 2.47 -5.56 3.11
CA TRP A 118 2.57 -4.15 3.41
C TRP A 118 2.55 -3.39 2.08
N LEU A 119 1.63 -2.46 1.93
CA LEU A 119 1.44 -1.72 0.69
C LEU A 119 1.78 -0.25 0.89
N ALA A 120 2.83 0.22 0.26
CA ALA A 120 3.23 1.62 0.29
C ALA A 120 3.14 2.25 -1.09
N GLY A 121 2.77 3.52 -1.16
CA GLY A 121 2.77 4.27 -2.40
C GLY A 121 2.99 5.76 -2.16
N TYR A 122 3.60 6.44 -3.14
CA TYR A 122 3.80 7.88 -3.11
C TYR A 122 3.10 8.55 -4.28
N SER A 123 2.46 9.72 -4.08
CA SER A 123 1.76 10.47 -5.12
C SER A 123 0.73 9.62 -5.89
N GLY A 124 0.98 9.32 -7.14
CA GLY A 124 0.15 8.39 -7.94
C GLY A 124 0.09 6.99 -7.37
N GLY A 125 1.17 6.51 -6.74
CA GLY A 125 1.22 5.22 -6.04
C GLY A 125 0.33 5.19 -4.80
N ALA A 126 0.26 6.27 -4.03
CA ALA A 126 -0.67 6.39 -2.92
C ALA A 126 -2.13 6.40 -3.40
N GLN A 127 -2.38 6.99 -4.58
CA GLN A 127 -3.70 6.92 -5.23
C GLN A 127 -4.07 5.50 -5.64
N PHE A 128 -3.10 4.70 -6.12
CA PHE A 128 -3.30 3.28 -6.38
C PHE A 128 -3.59 2.53 -5.08
N ALA A 129 -2.75 2.70 -4.07
CA ALA A 129 -2.78 1.91 -2.83
C ALA A 129 -4.13 2.01 -2.09
N HIS A 130 -4.65 3.23 -1.84
CA HIS A 130 -5.93 3.36 -1.14
C HIS A 130 -7.12 2.86 -1.98
N ARG A 131 -7.09 2.99 -3.32
CA ARG A 131 -8.12 2.43 -4.19
C ARG A 131 -8.04 0.92 -4.28
N TYR A 132 -6.83 0.36 -4.30
CA TYR A 132 -6.63 -1.08 -4.20
C TYR A 132 -7.21 -1.62 -2.88
N ALA A 133 -6.97 -0.92 -1.76
CA ALA A 133 -7.51 -1.29 -0.46
C ALA A 133 -9.04 -1.29 -0.39
N LEU A 134 -9.73 -0.41 -1.13
CA LEU A 134 -11.20 -0.39 -1.22
C LEU A 134 -11.80 -1.67 -1.83
N HIS A 135 -11.04 -2.37 -2.70
CA HIS A 135 -11.53 -3.56 -3.42
C HIS A 135 -10.87 -4.86 -2.96
N HIS A 136 -9.65 -4.77 -2.39
CA HIS A 136 -8.82 -5.93 -2.02
C HIS A 136 -8.25 -5.82 -0.59
N PRO A 137 -9.02 -5.39 0.43
CA PRO A 137 -8.49 -5.17 1.79
C PRO A 137 -7.90 -6.43 2.41
N GLN A 138 -8.44 -7.61 2.07
CA GLN A 138 -7.97 -8.90 2.56
C GLN A 138 -6.50 -9.22 2.16
N GLN A 139 -5.96 -8.55 1.15
CA GLN A 139 -4.57 -8.71 0.71
C GLN A 139 -3.58 -7.94 1.60
N ILE A 140 -4.04 -6.96 2.37
CA ILE A 140 -3.22 -5.92 2.99
C ILE A 140 -3.10 -6.16 4.50
N ALA A 141 -1.88 -6.12 5.03
CA ALA A 141 -1.60 -6.14 6.46
C ALA A 141 -1.50 -4.72 7.05
N ALA A 142 -0.88 -3.80 6.32
CA ALA A 142 -0.81 -2.37 6.65
C ALA A 142 -0.57 -1.55 5.37
N MET A 143 -0.94 -0.26 5.40
CA MET A 143 -0.87 0.62 4.23
C MET A 143 -0.21 1.95 4.56
N VAL A 144 0.67 2.42 3.64
CA VAL A 144 1.33 3.73 3.72
C VAL A 144 0.99 4.56 2.49
N LEU A 145 0.49 5.76 2.68
CA LEU A 145 0.04 6.69 1.64
C LEU A 145 0.82 8.00 1.71
N GLY A 146 1.87 8.16 0.89
CA GLY A 146 2.66 9.39 0.84
C GLY A 146 2.12 10.37 -0.19
N SER A 147 1.82 11.60 0.21
CA SER A 147 1.53 12.77 -0.64
C SER A 147 0.62 12.48 -1.83
N ALA A 148 -0.51 11.80 -1.62
CA ALA A 148 -1.43 11.48 -2.71
C ALA A 148 -1.97 12.75 -3.38
N GLY A 149 -1.96 12.78 -4.71
CA GLY A 149 -2.47 13.92 -5.45
C GLY A 149 -3.96 14.20 -5.20
N TRP A 150 -4.75 13.17 -4.97
CA TRP A 150 -6.18 13.21 -4.58
C TRP A 150 -6.66 11.83 -4.17
N TYR A 151 -7.78 11.78 -3.45
CA TYR A 151 -8.30 10.55 -2.84
C TYR A 151 -9.67 10.15 -3.41
N SER A 152 -10.02 8.87 -3.25
CA SER A 152 -11.41 8.42 -3.27
C SER A 152 -11.97 8.56 -1.85
N PHE A 153 -12.97 9.44 -1.69
CA PHE A 153 -13.64 9.61 -0.41
C PHE A 153 -14.65 8.47 -0.18
N PRO A 154 -14.87 8.07 1.07
CA PRO A 154 -15.85 7.02 1.40
C PRO A 154 -17.29 7.55 1.33
N ASP A 155 -17.63 8.18 0.22
CA ASP A 155 -18.94 8.80 -0.03
C ASP A 155 -19.69 8.02 -1.12
N GLN A 156 -20.83 7.46 -0.73
CA GLN A 156 -21.70 6.69 -1.61
C GLN A 156 -22.51 7.55 -2.59
N ASN A 157 -22.58 8.87 -2.41
CA ASN A 157 -23.27 9.78 -3.32
C ASN A 157 -22.36 10.26 -4.45
N ILE A 158 -21.05 10.06 -4.33
CA ILE A 158 -20.08 10.49 -5.31
C ILE A 158 -19.55 9.32 -6.12
N LYS A 159 -19.53 9.51 -7.46
CA LYS A 159 -19.02 8.48 -8.38
C LYS A 159 -17.51 8.28 -8.24
N TYR A 160 -17.09 7.04 -8.37
CA TYR A 160 -15.69 6.69 -8.55
C TYR A 160 -15.08 7.46 -9.75
N PRO A 161 -13.86 7.93 -9.69
CA PRO A 161 -12.86 7.66 -8.63
C PRO A 161 -12.81 8.72 -7.51
N ARG A 162 -13.71 9.70 -7.43
CA ARG A 162 -13.74 10.69 -6.33
C ARG A 162 -14.49 10.22 -5.09
N GLY A 163 -15.49 9.36 -5.28
CA GLY A 163 -16.23 8.64 -4.24
C GLY A 163 -16.18 7.13 -4.52
N ILE A 164 -17.15 6.39 -3.98
CA ILE A 164 -17.16 4.93 -3.99
C ILE A 164 -18.35 4.29 -4.71
N THR A 165 -19.17 5.06 -5.46
CA THR A 165 -20.25 4.49 -6.27
C THR A 165 -19.83 4.21 -7.71
N ARG A 166 -20.58 3.34 -8.39
CA ARG A 166 -20.35 2.93 -9.78
C ARG A 166 -18.99 2.31 -10.01
N THR A 167 -18.66 1.33 -9.16
CA THR A 167 -17.40 0.58 -9.23
C THR A 167 -17.57 -0.81 -9.83
N GLN A 168 -18.67 -1.10 -10.52
CA GLN A 168 -19.02 -2.45 -10.99
C GLN A 168 -17.90 -3.12 -11.81
N ALA A 169 -17.16 -2.32 -12.60
CA ALA A 169 -16.01 -2.82 -13.35
C ALA A 169 -14.82 -3.23 -12.45
N LEU A 170 -14.77 -2.77 -11.20
CA LEU A 170 -13.69 -3.04 -10.22
C LEU A 170 -14.10 -4.11 -9.20
N GLY A 171 -15.38 -4.50 -9.16
CA GLY A 171 -15.92 -5.35 -8.11
C GLY A 171 -16.46 -4.55 -6.91
N PRO A 172 -16.88 -5.25 -5.83
CA PRO A 172 -17.49 -4.62 -4.68
C PRO A 172 -16.50 -3.74 -3.92
N VAL A 173 -17.00 -2.65 -3.34
CA VAL A 173 -16.29 -1.86 -2.35
C VAL A 173 -16.45 -2.50 -0.98
N ARG A 174 -15.35 -2.75 -0.30
CA ARG A 174 -15.28 -3.39 1.02
C ARG A 174 -14.80 -2.37 2.05
N LEU A 175 -15.61 -1.32 2.26
CA LEU A 175 -15.21 -0.15 3.06
C LEU A 175 -14.90 -0.52 4.51
N ASP A 176 -15.74 -1.29 5.17
CA ASP A 176 -15.54 -1.65 6.60
C ASP A 176 -14.24 -2.46 6.80
N GLU A 177 -13.92 -3.35 5.87
CA GLU A 177 -12.67 -4.10 5.92
C GLU A 177 -11.45 -3.20 5.64
N MET A 178 -11.57 -2.26 4.69
CA MET A 178 -10.51 -1.28 4.43
C MET A 178 -10.27 -0.38 5.66
N LEU A 179 -11.32 0.06 6.35
CA LEU A 179 -11.23 0.87 7.57
C LEU A 179 -10.52 0.15 8.72
N SER A 180 -10.49 -1.19 8.71
CA SER A 180 -9.80 -2.00 9.71
C SER A 180 -8.29 -2.18 9.44
N ILE A 181 -7.80 -1.80 8.24
CA ILE A 181 -6.38 -1.88 7.91
C ILE A 181 -5.62 -0.77 8.67
N PRO A 182 -4.51 -1.07 9.37
CA PRO A 182 -3.60 -0.04 9.87
C PRO A 182 -3.12 0.86 8.72
N MET A 183 -3.24 2.18 8.89
CA MET A 183 -2.91 3.16 7.84
C MET A 183 -2.04 4.29 8.38
N LEU A 184 -0.96 4.59 7.64
CA LEU A 184 -0.15 5.79 7.80
C LEU A 184 -0.29 6.66 6.55
N VAL A 185 -0.65 7.93 6.73
CA VAL A 185 -0.59 8.95 5.68
C VAL A 185 0.54 9.91 5.99
N THR A 186 1.42 10.17 5.03
CA THR A 186 2.49 11.15 5.15
C THR A 186 2.32 12.25 4.12
N VAL A 187 2.57 13.50 4.47
CA VAL A 187 2.54 14.64 3.55
C VAL A 187 3.45 15.75 4.06
N GLY A 188 4.16 16.43 3.18
CA GLY A 188 4.96 17.60 3.57
C GLY A 188 4.11 18.83 3.86
N ASP A 189 4.51 19.67 4.81
CA ASP A 189 3.84 20.95 5.08
C ASP A 189 4.03 21.95 3.94
N GLU A 190 5.10 21.82 3.15
CA GLU A 190 5.35 22.59 1.94
C GLU A 190 4.75 21.95 0.66
N ASP A 191 4.08 20.79 0.73
CA ASP A 191 3.35 20.19 -0.39
C ASP A 191 1.99 20.88 -0.61
N ASN A 192 2.01 22.21 -0.53
CA ASN A 192 0.88 23.13 -0.62
C ASN A 192 0.80 23.86 -1.97
N LEU A 193 1.72 23.59 -2.90
CA LEU A 193 1.76 24.20 -4.21
C LEU A 193 0.82 23.52 -5.22
N ARG A 194 0.34 24.30 -6.17
CA ARG A 194 -0.48 23.84 -7.30
C ARG A 194 0.38 23.70 -8.55
N ASP A 195 1.25 22.70 -8.56
CA ASP A 195 2.10 22.39 -9.71
C ASP A 195 1.35 21.65 -10.83
N SER A 196 2.01 21.49 -11.98
CA SER A 196 1.43 20.84 -13.17
C SER A 196 1.12 19.35 -12.97
N SER A 197 1.68 18.69 -11.96
CA SER A 197 1.42 17.29 -11.62
C SER A 197 0.18 17.12 -10.75
N LEU A 198 -0.32 18.20 -10.14
CA LEU A 198 -1.52 18.17 -9.32
C LEU A 198 -2.77 18.29 -10.18
N ARG A 199 -3.65 17.29 -10.13
CA ARG A 199 -4.97 17.39 -10.76
C ARG A 199 -5.80 18.49 -10.09
N THR A 200 -6.28 19.44 -10.87
CA THR A 200 -7.09 20.56 -10.40
C THR A 200 -8.47 20.54 -11.06
N SER A 201 -9.51 20.81 -10.30
CA SER A 201 -10.85 21.14 -10.78
C SER A 201 -11.66 21.76 -9.65
N LYS A 202 -12.61 22.63 -9.95
CA LYS A 202 -13.47 23.29 -8.96
C LYS A 202 -14.15 22.26 -8.03
N SER A 203 -14.71 21.19 -8.59
CA SER A 203 -15.39 20.15 -7.79
C SER A 203 -14.45 19.31 -6.92
N LEU A 204 -13.21 19.10 -7.34
CA LEU A 204 -12.20 18.38 -6.54
C LEU A 204 -11.69 19.27 -5.42
N ASP A 205 -11.42 20.54 -5.71
CA ASP A 205 -10.96 21.50 -4.71
C ASP A 205 -12.01 21.75 -3.61
N GLN A 206 -13.30 21.81 -3.99
CA GLN A 206 -14.39 21.93 -3.02
C GLN A 206 -14.55 20.67 -2.15
N GLN A 207 -14.31 19.48 -2.70
CA GLN A 207 -14.47 18.22 -1.99
C GLN A 207 -13.31 17.92 -1.07
N GLN A 208 -12.08 18.19 -1.50
CA GLN A 208 -10.88 17.64 -0.86
C GLN A 208 -9.89 18.69 -0.38
N GLY A 209 -9.90 19.89 -0.99
CA GLY A 209 -8.88 20.92 -0.78
C GLY A 209 -8.07 21.23 -2.05
N ARG A 210 -7.32 22.32 -2.00
CA ARG A 210 -6.67 22.92 -3.18
C ARG A 210 -5.30 22.33 -3.50
N ASN A 211 -4.65 21.70 -2.50
CA ASN A 211 -3.31 21.12 -2.60
C ASN A 211 -3.24 19.76 -1.89
N ARG A 212 -2.08 19.10 -1.95
CA ARG A 212 -1.93 17.74 -1.40
C ARG A 212 -2.01 17.69 0.12
N LEU A 213 -1.51 18.71 0.80
CA LEU A 213 -1.60 18.83 2.26
C LEU A 213 -3.07 18.92 2.69
N GLU A 214 -3.84 19.86 2.15
CA GLU A 214 -5.27 20.01 2.46
C GLU A 214 -6.05 18.72 2.16
N ARG A 215 -5.74 18.04 1.03
CA ARG A 215 -6.41 16.80 0.64
C ARG A 215 -6.10 15.64 1.57
N ALA A 216 -4.86 15.53 2.06
CA ALA A 216 -4.47 14.53 3.04
C ALA A 216 -5.19 14.75 4.38
N LEU A 217 -5.20 15.99 4.88
CA LEU A 217 -5.92 16.38 6.09
C LEU A 217 -7.42 16.06 6.00
N SER A 218 -8.06 16.47 4.91
CA SER A 218 -9.48 16.28 4.68
C SER A 218 -9.86 14.79 4.57
N TRP A 219 -9.07 14.00 3.84
CA TRP A 219 -9.31 12.55 3.69
C TRP A 219 -9.10 11.82 5.00
N CYS A 220 -8.01 12.09 5.73
CA CYS A 220 -7.77 11.48 7.05
C CYS A 220 -8.89 11.83 8.04
N GLY A 221 -9.39 13.06 8.02
CA GLY A 221 -10.54 13.46 8.82
C GLY A 221 -11.78 12.60 8.53
N SER A 222 -12.10 12.39 7.25
CA SER A 222 -13.25 11.56 6.85
C SER A 222 -13.07 10.08 7.22
N ILE A 223 -11.85 9.54 7.12
CA ILE A 223 -11.56 8.16 7.54
C ILE A 223 -11.69 8.01 9.05
N ARG A 224 -11.09 8.92 9.83
CA ARG A 224 -11.18 8.89 11.31
C ARG A 224 -12.62 8.94 11.80
N GLN A 225 -13.45 9.78 11.18
CA GLN A 225 -14.87 9.86 11.52
C GLN A 225 -15.59 8.51 11.37
N LEU A 226 -15.28 7.76 10.32
CA LEU A 226 -15.86 6.44 10.09
C LEU A 226 -15.26 5.35 10.97
N GLN A 227 -14.04 5.56 11.46
CA GLN A 227 -13.33 4.62 12.33
C GLN A 227 -13.70 4.74 13.80
N GLN A 228 -14.29 5.86 14.26
CA GLN A 228 -14.45 6.25 15.67
C GLN A 228 -14.96 5.15 16.60
N GLU A 229 -15.75 4.20 16.10
CA GLU A 229 -16.29 3.08 16.89
C GLU A 229 -15.89 1.70 16.35
N LYS A 230 -15.04 1.62 15.32
CA LYS A 230 -14.82 0.40 14.54
C LYS A 230 -13.41 -0.17 14.66
N THR A 231 -12.42 0.59 15.12
CA THR A 231 -11.04 0.14 15.16
C THR A 231 -10.24 0.76 16.30
N GLU A 232 -9.36 -0.04 16.89
CA GLU A 232 -8.34 0.41 17.85
C GLU A 232 -7.14 1.08 17.17
N ASN A 233 -7.03 0.99 15.85
CA ASN A 233 -5.94 1.53 15.06
C ASN A 233 -6.45 2.63 14.10
N PRO A 234 -6.72 3.86 14.58
CA PRO A 234 -7.14 4.95 13.72
C PRO A 234 -6.04 5.30 12.71
N VAL A 235 -6.46 5.86 11.57
CA VAL A 235 -5.50 6.33 10.57
C VAL A 235 -4.55 7.35 11.18
N GLN A 236 -3.25 7.08 11.05
CA GLN A 236 -2.19 8.00 11.47
C GLN A 236 -1.93 9.00 10.34
N LEU A 237 -1.73 10.26 10.70
CA LEU A 237 -1.32 11.30 9.75
C LEU A 237 -0.08 11.98 10.30
N GLU A 238 0.97 11.99 9.49
CA GLU A 238 2.21 12.66 9.78
C GLU A 238 2.48 13.76 8.75
N VAL A 239 2.69 14.96 9.23
CA VAL A 239 3.06 16.12 8.44
C VAL A 239 4.57 16.33 8.57
N LEU A 240 5.28 16.15 7.46
CA LEU A 240 6.75 16.22 7.39
C LEU A 240 7.18 17.68 7.27
N SER A 241 7.87 18.20 8.28
CA SER A 241 8.26 19.61 8.34
C SER A 241 9.32 19.98 7.31
N GLY A 242 9.13 21.11 6.61
CA GLY A 242 10.01 21.61 5.57
C GLY A 242 10.05 20.76 4.30
N GLN A 243 9.05 19.90 4.09
CA GLN A 243 9.04 18.97 2.97
C GLN A 243 7.96 19.34 1.94
N GLY A 244 8.37 19.42 0.67
CA GLY A 244 7.49 19.55 -0.49
C GLY A 244 7.21 18.22 -1.18
N HIS A 245 6.73 18.30 -2.44
CA HIS A 245 6.39 17.13 -3.24
C HIS A 245 7.61 16.47 -3.89
N ASN A 246 8.54 15.95 -3.08
CA ASN A 246 9.73 15.24 -3.58
C ASN A 246 9.93 13.93 -2.79
N PHE A 247 9.67 12.81 -3.45
CA PHE A 247 9.75 11.48 -2.84
C PHE A 247 11.13 11.17 -2.27
N TYR A 248 12.18 11.35 -3.09
CA TYR A 248 13.55 11.06 -2.70
C TYR A 248 13.98 11.87 -1.46
N LYS A 249 13.71 13.19 -1.46
CA LYS A 249 14.03 14.05 -0.31
C LYS A 249 13.26 13.64 0.93
N ASN A 250 11.97 13.35 0.82
CA ASN A 250 11.13 12.95 1.93
C ASN A 250 11.63 11.65 2.56
N MET A 251 12.07 10.68 1.76
CA MET A 251 12.65 9.42 2.24
C MET A 251 14.04 9.60 2.86
N GLN A 252 14.92 10.38 2.24
CA GLN A 252 16.33 10.49 2.65
C GLN A 252 16.57 11.52 3.76
N GLN A 253 15.81 12.60 3.80
CA GLN A 253 16.06 13.77 4.65
C GLN A 253 14.82 14.20 5.46
N GLY A 254 13.63 13.90 4.96
CA GLY A 254 12.36 14.37 5.52
C GLY A 254 11.77 13.51 6.64
N GLY A 255 12.48 12.50 7.11
CA GLY A 255 12.00 11.62 8.19
C GLY A 255 10.98 10.55 7.75
N MET A 256 10.48 10.59 6.50
CA MET A 256 9.46 9.65 6.03
C MET A 256 9.89 8.18 6.19
N ALA A 257 11.16 7.85 5.92
CA ALA A 257 11.65 6.48 6.05
C ALA A 257 11.56 5.97 7.50
N ALA A 258 11.93 6.79 8.48
CA ALA A 258 11.86 6.44 9.90
C ALA A 258 10.41 6.22 10.35
N SER A 259 9.50 7.11 9.97
CA SER A 259 8.08 7.02 10.28
C SER A 259 7.45 5.76 9.68
N VAL A 260 7.76 5.46 8.42
CA VAL A 260 7.27 4.25 7.76
C VAL A 260 7.79 2.99 8.45
N LEU A 261 9.08 2.93 8.78
CA LEU A 261 9.69 1.78 9.48
C LEU A 261 9.02 1.55 10.83
N GLN A 262 8.92 2.61 11.64
CA GLN A 262 8.28 2.54 12.96
C GLN A 262 6.83 2.06 12.86
N PHE A 263 6.05 2.63 11.94
CA PHE A 263 4.67 2.25 11.71
C PHE A 263 4.52 0.78 11.32
N LEU A 264 5.35 0.27 10.39
CA LEU A 264 5.28 -1.12 9.94
C LEU A 264 5.66 -2.11 11.05
N LEU A 265 6.67 -1.79 11.87
CA LEU A 265 7.05 -2.60 13.02
C LEU A 265 5.92 -2.65 14.07
N GLN A 266 5.28 -1.52 14.37
CA GLN A 266 4.13 -1.46 15.29
C GLN A 266 2.94 -2.26 14.77
N SER A 267 2.64 -2.18 13.47
CA SER A 267 1.54 -2.92 12.85
C SER A 267 1.73 -4.44 12.89
N GLU A 268 2.96 -4.92 12.90
CA GLU A 268 3.28 -6.34 13.04
C GLU A 268 3.06 -6.83 14.48
N GLY A 269 3.51 -6.06 15.48
CA GLY A 269 3.30 -6.39 16.91
C GLY A 269 1.84 -6.53 17.28
N SER A 270 1.00 -5.62 16.82
CA SER A 270 -0.46 -5.66 17.05
C SER A 270 -1.14 -6.87 16.39
N ASN A 271 -0.65 -7.32 15.23
CA ASN A 271 -1.17 -8.50 14.55
C ASN A 271 -0.78 -9.81 15.25
N ASN A 272 0.43 -9.87 15.81
CA ASN A 272 0.90 -11.06 16.54
C ASN A 272 0.13 -11.25 17.86
N ALA A 273 -0.17 -10.17 18.58
CA ALA A 273 -0.99 -10.25 19.80
C ALA A 273 -2.41 -10.77 19.52
N LYS A 274 -3.04 -10.32 18.43
CA LYS A 274 -4.38 -10.81 18.03
C LYS A 274 -4.39 -12.27 17.58
N ASN A 275 -3.30 -12.77 16.99
CA ASN A 275 -3.18 -14.17 16.59
C ASN A 275 -2.99 -15.11 17.78
N THR A 276 -2.25 -14.71 18.82
CA THR A 276 -2.12 -15.50 20.06
C THR A 276 -3.46 -15.64 20.79
N ASP A 277 -4.21 -14.55 20.93
CA ASP A 277 -5.54 -14.57 21.55
C ASP A 277 -6.56 -15.45 20.78
N SER A 278 -6.44 -15.56 19.47
CA SER A 278 -7.32 -16.39 18.64
C SER A 278 -6.96 -17.89 18.75
N ILE A 279 -5.69 -18.23 18.92
CA ILE A 279 -5.22 -19.61 19.11
C ILE A 279 -5.65 -20.11 20.48
N ASP A 280 -5.54 -19.29 21.53
CA ASP A 280 -5.98 -19.68 22.87
C ASP A 280 -7.50 -19.90 22.99
N ARG A 281 -8.30 -19.19 22.18
CA ARG A 281 -9.76 -19.43 22.10
C ARG A 281 -10.13 -20.70 21.33
N CYS A 282 -9.31 -21.14 20.39
CA CYS A 282 -9.55 -22.35 19.59
C CYS A 282 -9.03 -23.63 20.27
N THR A 283 -8.06 -23.52 21.17
CA THR A 283 -7.41 -24.65 21.83
C THR A 283 -7.97 -24.96 23.22
N GLY A 284 -9.22 -24.62 23.53
CA GLY A 284 -9.97 -24.84 24.77
C GLY A 284 -9.48 -25.96 25.73
N HIS A 285 -8.24 -25.88 26.21
CA HIS A 285 -7.71 -26.74 27.27
C HIS A 285 -7.81 -26.01 28.60
N ARG A 286 -8.91 -26.29 29.30
CA ARG A 286 -9.01 -26.06 30.76
C ARG A 286 -7.95 -26.87 31.47
N TYR A 287 -6.87 -26.25 31.90
CA TYR A 287 -6.05 -26.83 32.96
C TYR A 287 -6.78 -26.65 34.27
N LEU A 288 -7.38 -27.77 34.77
CA LEU A 288 -7.81 -27.90 36.14
C LEU A 288 -6.57 -27.82 37.05
N ARG A 289 -6.47 -26.76 37.85
CA ARG A 289 -5.54 -26.73 38.99
C ARG A 289 -6.07 -27.73 40.03
N VAL A 290 -5.36 -28.81 40.23
CA VAL A 290 -5.50 -29.68 41.39
C VAL A 290 -4.71 -29.02 42.52
N SER A 291 -5.43 -28.53 43.53
CA SER A 291 -4.87 -28.09 44.79
C SER A 291 -4.55 -29.35 45.64
N GLY A 292 -3.32 -29.52 45.99
CA GLY A 292 -2.80 -30.40 47.04
C GLY A 292 -1.94 -29.59 47.99
#